data_39fbfdfc8e55564bb668bdbe33b86188
#
_entry.id   39fbfdfc8e55564bb668bdbe33b86188
#
_cell.length_a   1.000
_cell.length_b   1.000
_cell.length_c   1.000
_cell.angle_alpha   90.00
_cell.angle_beta   90.00
_cell.angle_gamma   90.00
#
_symmetry.space_group_name_H-M   'P 1'
#
loop_
_entity.id
_entity.type
_entity.pdbx_description
1 polymer ?
#
loop_
_entity_poly.entity_id
_entity_poly.type
_entity_poly.pdbx_seq_one_letter_code
_entity_poly.pdbx_strand_id
1 'polypeptide(L)'
;RSSAASDVYKRQGWWEHNSDVVSQYSYQFEEPMRALFQKATEKGLKMGCRDIATVNVLRNNGYDNIAMTGCPAWYDLEHIGITRYTGKGLTSCRKICISDCGNMANWGLAVELTQFVRRFFGNCEIYFVCHRGFPDARLGIEPIMKELNVHFMDISGSDEGFKVYDDCDLHIGFRVHAHIYNLSRRNLSILLEEDVRGSSLNETLGLPEIKTKYLQVEKGALQYHINDKIIYQVEDALLNLAENHYCSMENAYRMMNQYFENMKRHILSIKDII
;
A
#
# COMPACT_ATOMS: atom_id res chain seq x y z
N ARG A 1 6.35 -19.33 -8.51
CA ARG A 1 5.03 -19.89 -8.91
C ARG A 1 3.86 -19.16 -8.24
N SER A 2 3.98 -17.88 -8.01
CA SER A 2 2.89 -17.02 -7.51
C SER A 2 2.18 -16.26 -8.64
N SER A 3 2.30 -16.71 -9.88
CA SER A 3 1.80 -15.98 -11.05
C SER A 3 0.28 -15.83 -11.06
N ALA A 4 -0.47 -16.85 -10.63
CA ALA A 4 -1.92 -16.81 -10.70
C ALA A 4 -2.53 -15.79 -9.70
N ALA A 5 -2.07 -15.75 -8.45
CA ALA A 5 -2.54 -14.79 -7.46
C ALA A 5 -2.10 -13.36 -7.83
N SER A 6 -0.86 -13.18 -8.34
CA SER A 6 -0.39 -11.88 -8.79
C SER A 6 -1.11 -11.39 -10.05
N ASP A 7 -1.56 -12.30 -10.92
CA ASP A 7 -2.29 -11.95 -12.14
C ASP A 7 -3.75 -11.61 -11.87
N VAL A 8 -4.40 -12.28 -10.92
CA VAL A 8 -5.71 -11.87 -10.39
C VAL A 8 -5.61 -10.51 -9.72
N TYR A 9 -4.55 -10.26 -8.98
CA TYR A 9 -4.28 -8.99 -8.31
C TYR A 9 -4.04 -7.84 -9.30
N LYS A 10 -3.29 -8.09 -10.36
CA LYS A 10 -3.03 -7.10 -11.42
C LYS A 10 -4.27 -6.73 -12.23
N ARG A 11 -5.31 -7.57 -12.23
CA ARG A 11 -6.53 -7.36 -13.02
C ARG A 11 -7.62 -6.56 -12.30
N GLN A 12 -7.49 -6.31 -11.01
CA GLN A 12 -8.48 -5.56 -10.22
C GLN A 12 -8.14 -4.09 -10.04
N GLY A 13 -6.98 -3.64 -10.45
CA GLY A 13 -6.55 -2.27 -10.29
C GLY A 13 -5.75 -1.77 -11.48
N TRP A 14 -5.96 -0.53 -11.83
CA TRP A 14 -5.09 0.19 -12.76
C TRP A 14 -3.69 0.32 -12.14
N TRP A 15 -2.66 0.12 -12.96
CA TRP A 15 -1.27 0.21 -12.53
C TRP A 15 -0.48 1.10 -13.47
N GLU A 16 0.21 2.07 -12.91
CA GLU A 16 1.15 2.94 -13.57
C GLU A 16 2.32 3.22 -12.63
N HIS A 17 3.51 3.44 -13.18
CA HIS A 17 4.69 3.81 -12.38
C HIS A 17 4.55 5.19 -11.73
N ASN A 18 3.67 5.99 -12.26
CA ASN A 18 3.44 7.35 -11.84
C ASN A 18 2.13 7.44 -11.07
N SER A 19 2.19 7.98 -9.88
CA SER A 19 1.02 8.17 -9.01
C SER A 19 0.39 9.55 -9.18
N ASP A 20 0.39 10.08 -10.40
CA ASP A 20 -0.13 11.41 -10.65
C ASP A 20 -1.57 11.37 -11.21
N VAL A 21 -2.31 12.44 -10.91
CA VAL A 21 -3.70 12.60 -11.35
C VAL A 21 -3.78 12.69 -12.88
N VAL A 22 -2.77 13.26 -13.54
CA VAL A 22 -2.76 13.44 -15.00
C VAL A 22 -2.78 12.08 -15.68
N SER A 23 -1.96 11.11 -15.20
CA SER A 23 -1.94 9.76 -15.74
C SER A 23 -3.30 9.06 -15.60
N GLN A 24 -4.03 9.27 -14.51
CA GLN A 24 -5.36 8.70 -14.30
C GLN A 24 -6.36 9.22 -15.34
N TYR A 25 -6.32 10.52 -15.66
CA TYR A 25 -7.27 11.15 -16.57
C TYR A 25 -6.88 11.02 -18.04
N SER A 26 -5.60 10.86 -18.38
CA SER A 26 -5.13 10.70 -19.75
C SER A 26 -5.11 9.27 -20.26
N TYR A 27 -5.19 8.27 -19.34
CA TYR A 27 -5.10 6.86 -19.71
C TYR A 27 -6.29 6.42 -20.57
N GLN A 28 -5.99 5.72 -21.66
CA GLN A 28 -6.99 5.11 -22.54
C GLN A 28 -6.75 3.61 -22.64
N PHE A 29 -7.82 2.82 -22.47
CA PHE A 29 -7.71 1.38 -22.65
C PHE A 29 -7.51 1.00 -24.12
N GLU A 30 -6.67 0.01 -24.36
CA GLU A 30 -6.53 -0.61 -25.67
C GLU A 30 -7.80 -1.36 -26.09
N GLU A 31 -7.97 -1.53 -27.42
CA GLU A 31 -9.20 -2.11 -27.99
C GLU A 31 -9.61 -3.46 -27.38
N PRO A 32 -8.73 -4.45 -27.15
CA PRO A 32 -9.14 -5.71 -26.56
C PRO A 32 -9.74 -5.55 -25.15
N MET A 33 -9.24 -4.61 -24.38
CA MET A 33 -9.76 -4.31 -23.04
C MET A 33 -11.09 -3.59 -23.11
N ARG A 34 -11.24 -2.61 -24.01
CA ARG A 34 -12.51 -1.93 -24.24
C ARG A 34 -13.60 -2.91 -24.65
N ALA A 35 -13.32 -3.82 -25.58
CA ALA A 35 -14.27 -4.84 -26.02
C ALA A 35 -14.68 -5.77 -24.85
N LEU A 36 -13.75 -6.10 -23.93
CA LEU A 36 -14.06 -6.89 -22.75
C LEU A 36 -14.99 -6.14 -21.79
N PHE A 37 -14.70 -4.88 -21.51
CA PHE A 37 -15.51 -4.04 -20.62
C PHE A 37 -16.91 -3.80 -21.19
N GLN A 38 -17.01 -3.59 -22.51
CA GLN A 38 -18.29 -3.45 -23.20
C GLN A 38 -19.13 -4.72 -23.05
N LYS A 39 -18.57 -5.91 -23.31
CA LYS A 39 -19.27 -7.19 -23.12
C LYS A 39 -19.73 -7.40 -21.67
N ALA A 40 -18.91 -7.01 -20.69
CA ALA A 40 -19.29 -7.06 -19.28
C ALA A 40 -20.48 -6.15 -18.99
N THR A 41 -20.45 -4.91 -19.52
CA THR A 41 -21.52 -3.94 -19.36
C THR A 41 -22.83 -4.40 -20.02
N GLU A 42 -22.77 -4.95 -21.23
CA GLU A 42 -23.92 -5.49 -21.96
C GLU A 42 -24.60 -6.66 -21.20
N LYS A 43 -23.83 -7.42 -20.44
CA LYS A 43 -24.34 -8.48 -19.56
C LYS A 43 -24.80 -7.96 -18.18
N GLY A 44 -24.76 -6.65 -17.93
CA GLY A 44 -25.10 -6.08 -16.63
C GLY A 44 -24.06 -6.34 -15.52
N LEU A 45 -22.89 -6.89 -15.85
CA LEU A 45 -21.83 -7.15 -14.88
C LEU A 45 -21.20 -5.83 -14.44
N LYS A 46 -21.10 -5.62 -13.14
CA LYS A 46 -20.32 -4.51 -12.57
C LYS A 46 -18.83 -4.86 -12.56
N MET A 47 -18.01 -3.85 -12.81
CA MET A 47 -16.56 -3.97 -12.66
C MET A 47 -16.16 -3.73 -11.22
N GLY A 48 -15.62 -4.76 -10.54
CA GLY A 48 -15.09 -4.63 -9.19
C GLY A 48 -13.77 -3.87 -9.20
N CYS A 49 -13.68 -2.79 -8.42
CA CYS A 49 -12.50 -1.95 -8.33
C CYS A 49 -11.86 -2.02 -6.96
N ARG A 50 -10.52 -2.12 -6.95
CA ARG A 50 -9.72 -2.21 -5.75
C ARG A 50 -9.56 -0.85 -5.05
N ASP A 51 -9.46 0.23 -5.81
CA ASP A 51 -9.07 1.56 -5.36
C ASP A 51 -9.71 2.66 -6.20
N ILE A 52 -9.62 3.90 -5.70
CA ILE A 52 -10.25 5.06 -6.32
C ILE A 52 -9.60 5.43 -7.67
N ALA A 53 -8.30 5.23 -7.83
CA ALA A 53 -7.63 5.51 -9.11
C ALA A 53 -8.19 4.62 -10.22
N THR A 54 -8.43 3.34 -9.94
CA THR A 54 -9.09 2.41 -10.88
C THR A 54 -10.50 2.89 -11.25
N VAL A 55 -11.27 3.37 -10.27
CA VAL A 55 -12.60 3.95 -10.52
C VAL A 55 -12.50 5.16 -11.42
N ASN A 56 -11.57 6.07 -11.15
CA ASN A 56 -11.38 7.29 -11.95
C ASN A 56 -10.99 6.97 -13.40
N VAL A 57 -10.04 6.05 -13.60
CA VAL A 57 -9.61 5.60 -14.93
C VAL A 57 -10.78 4.98 -15.71
N LEU A 58 -11.59 4.12 -15.09
CA LEU A 58 -12.74 3.51 -15.75
C LEU A 58 -13.79 4.56 -16.13
N ARG A 59 -14.15 5.45 -15.21
CA ARG A 59 -15.11 6.54 -15.48
C ARG A 59 -14.65 7.46 -16.59
N ASN A 60 -13.38 7.81 -16.60
CA ASN A 60 -12.80 8.67 -17.63
C ASN A 60 -12.82 8.01 -19.03
N ASN A 61 -12.89 6.68 -19.08
CA ASN A 61 -13.07 5.91 -20.31
C ASN A 61 -14.55 5.56 -20.60
N GLY A 62 -15.51 6.17 -19.89
CA GLY A 62 -16.94 6.02 -20.15
C GLY A 62 -17.60 4.78 -19.52
N TYR A 63 -16.95 4.14 -18.55
CA TYR A 63 -17.48 2.97 -17.85
C TYR A 63 -17.98 3.36 -16.44
N ASP A 64 -19.29 3.40 -16.24
CA ASP A 64 -19.93 3.78 -14.97
C ASP A 64 -20.48 2.58 -14.18
N ASN A 65 -20.60 1.40 -14.80
CA ASN A 65 -21.08 0.21 -14.13
C ASN A 65 -20.00 -0.42 -13.24
N ILE A 66 -19.71 0.26 -12.12
CA ILE A 66 -18.57 0.02 -11.24
C ILE A 66 -19.05 -0.34 -9.84
N ALA A 67 -18.33 -1.25 -9.18
CA ALA A 67 -18.45 -1.52 -7.76
C ALA A 67 -17.09 -1.30 -7.07
N MET A 68 -17.01 -0.36 -6.14
CA MET A 68 -15.84 -0.25 -5.27
C MET A 68 -15.88 -1.40 -4.28
N THR A 69 -15.05 -2.41 -4.54
CA THR A 69 -14.97 -3.66 -3.75
C THR A 69 -13.80 -3.68 -2.80
N GLY A 70 -12.88 -2.73 -2.91
CA GLY A 70 -11.62 -2.73 -2.18
C GLY A 70 -10.67 -3.85 -2.61
N CYS A 71 -9.56 -3.96 -1.93
CA CYS A 71 -8.57 -5.02 -2.16
C CYS A 71 -8.93 -6.27 -1.36
N PRO A 72 -9.06 -7.46 -1.97
CA PRO A 72 -9.33 -8.69 -1.23
C PRO A 72 -8.34 -8.99 -0.11
N ALA A 73 -7.09 -8.54 -0.25
CA ALA A 73 -6.06 -8.72 0.77
C ALA A 73 -6.23 -7.83 2.01
N TRP A 74 -7.18 -6.88 2.00
CA TRP A 74 -7.57 -6.14 3.21
C TRP A 74 -8.44 -6.96 4.17
N TYR A 75 -8.97 -8.09 3.72
CA TYR A 75 -10.06 -8.79 4.36
C TYR A 75 -9.55 -10.05 5.08
N ASP A 76 -8.96 -9.82 6.23
CA ASP A 76 -8.71 -10.89 7.19
C ASP A 76 -10.02 -11.14 7.97
N LEU A 77 -10.57 -12.34 7.84
CA LEU A 77 -11.88 -12.68 8.40
C LEU A 77 -11.93 -12.63 9.92
N GLU A 78 -10.79 -12.79 10.59
CA GLU A 78 -10.69 -12.68 12.06
C GLU A 78 -10.78 -11.23 12.53
N HIS A 79 -10.41 -10.26 11.66
CA HIS A 79 -10.36 -8.84 11.99
C HIS A 79 -11.47 -8.01 11.33
N ILE A 80 -12.25 -8.59 10.40
CA ILE A 80 -13.42 -7.91 9.82
C ILE A 80 -14.42 -7.58 10.92
N GLY A 81 -14.99 -6.36 10.87
CA GLY A 81 -15.89 -5.83 11.90
C GLY A 81 -15.18 -4.97 12.95
N ILE A 82 -13.87 -5.14 13.16
CA ILE A 82 -13.10 -4.27 14.05
C ILE A 82 -12.95 -2.89 13.39
N THR A 83 -13.37 -1.86 14.12
CA THR A 83 -13.35 -0.45 13.66
C THR A 83 -12.51 0.45 14.54
N ARG A 84 -12.06 -0.04 15.71
CA ARG A 84 -11.22 0.72 16.63
C ARG A 84 -9.80 0.21 16.61
N TYR A 85 -8.87 1.11 16.76
CA TYR A 85 -7.49 0.76 17.03
C TYR A 85 -7.34 0.37 18.49
N THR A 86 -6.88 -0.84 18.74
CA THR A 86 -6.66 -1.38 20.09
C THR A 86 -5.20 -1.75 20.37
N GLY A 87 -4.31 -1.41 19.41
CA GLY A 87 -2.89 -1.68 19.52
C GLY A 87 -2.17 -0.70 20.48
N LYS A 88 -0.87 -0.83 20.53
CA LYS A 88 -0.03 0.03 21.39
C LYS A 88 0.08 1.44 20.84
N GLY A 89 0.09 2.43 21.72
CA GLY A 89 0.46 3.78 21.34
C GLY A 89 1.93 3.88 20.92
N LEU A 90 2.31 4.92 20.15
CA LEU A 90 3.66 5.07 19.59
C LEU A 90 4.76 4.96 20.65
N THR A 91 4.58 5.56 21.83
CA THR A 91 5.55 5.50 22.93
C THR A 91 5.73 4.10 23.53
N SER A 92 4.80 3.21 23.25
CA SER A 92 4.76 1.84 23.76
C SER A 92 5.16 0.80 22.72
N CYS A 93 5.47 1.22 21.49
CA CYS A 93 5.96 0.31 20.44
C CYS A 93 7.25 -0.36 20.88
N ARG A 94 7.33 -1.67 20.69
CA ARG A 94 8.49 -2.50 21.03
C ARG A 94 9.06 -3.23 19.83
N LYS A 95 8.23 -3.56 18.84
CA LYS A 95 8.64 -4.20 17.61
C LYS A 95 8.19 -3.37 16.40
N ILE A 96 9.14 -2.92 15.61
CA ILE A 96 8.90 -2.12 14.39
C ILE A 96 9.46 -2.88 13.19
N CYS A 97 8.64 -3.05 12.18
CA CYS A 97 9.05 -3.65 10.91
C CYS A 97 9.19 -2.58 9.83
N ILE A 98 10.35 -2.53 9.19
CA ILE A 98 10.64 -1.65 8.05
C ILE A 98 10.70 -2.54 6.80
N SER A 99 9.78 -2.36 5.87
CA SER A 99 9.85 -3.09 4.60
C SER A 99 10.75 -2.39 3.59
N ASP A 100 11.53 -3.19 2.84
CA ASP A 100 12.45 -2.72 1.80
C ASP A 100 11.73 -1.96 0.68
N CYS A 101 12.49 -1.27 -0.16
CA CYS A 101 11.97 -0.59 -1.34
C CYS A 101 11.92 -1.51 -2.57
N GLY A 102 10.94 -1.25 -3.44
CA GLY A 102 10.81 -1.93 -4.75
C GLY A 102 11.71 -1.32 -5.81
N ASN A 103 12.05 -0.05 -5.66
CA ASN A 103 12.91 0.70 -6.56
C ASN A 103 14.32 0.82 -5.97
N MET A 104 15.32 0.39 -6.74
CA MET A 104 16.72 0.46 -6.33
C MET A 104 17.18 1.89 -5.97
N ALA A 105 16.62 2.92 -6.61
CA ALA A 105 16.95 4.31 -6.31
C ALA A 105 16.59 4.74 -4.88
N ASN A 106 15.67 4.03 -4.21
CA ASN A 106 15.20 4.37 -2.86
C ASN A 106 15.97 3.66 -1.74
N TRP A 107 17.01 2.87 -2.03
CA TRP A 107 17.74 2.15 -0.99
C TRP A 107 18.48 3.08 -0.01
N GLY A 108 19.01 4.21 -0.48
CA GLY A 108 19.56 5.25 0.41
C GLY A 108 18.51 5.78 1.37
N LEU A 109 17.32 6.08 0.88
CA LEU A 109 16.19 6.50 1.69
C LEU A 109 15.74 5.43 2.69
N ALA A 110 15.81 4.13 2.33
CA ALA A 110 15.49 3.05 3.25
C ALA A 110 16.47 2.98 4.44
N VAL A 111 17.75 3.31 4.22
CA VAL A 111 18.76 3.47 5.29
C VAL A 111 18.42 4.67 6.15
N GLU A 112 18.14 5.82 5.57
CA GLU A 112 17.78 7.05 6.30
C GLU A 112 16.51 6.84 7.15
N LEU A 113 15.51 6.18 6.58
CA LEU A 113 14.30 5.78 7.31
C LEU A 113 14.62 4.91 8.53
N THR A 114 15.50 3.93 8.34
CA THR A 114 15.90 3.04 9.44
C THR A 114 16.65 3.80 10.54
N GLN A 115 17.55 4.72 10.17
CA GLN A 115 18.24 5.61 11.10
C GLN A 115 17.25 6.52 11.85
N PHE A 116 16.27 7.06 11.14
CA PHE A 116 15.21 7.86 11.76
C PHE A 116 14.42 7.02 12.78
N VAL A 117 13.94 5.84 12.39
CA VAL A 117 13.18 4.95 13.29
C VAL A 117 14.00 4.60 14.54
N ARG A 118 15.28 4.30 14.39
CA ARG A 118 16.17 4.04 15.53
C ARG A 118 16.29 5.25 16.47
N ARG A 119 16.43 6.46 15.94
CA ARG A 119 16.49 7.69 16.75
C ARG A 119 15.15 8.00 17.43
N PHE A 120 14.04 7.86 16.70
CA PHE A 120 12.71 8.25 17.17
C PHE A 120 12.18 7.30 18.24
N PHE A 121 12.35 5.99 18.07
CA PHE A 121 11.80 4.98 18.98
C PHE A 121 12.80 4.44 19.99
N GLY A 122 14.08 4.77 19.88
CA GLY A 122 15.10 4.36 20.85
C GLY A 122 15.29 2.84 20.95
N ASN A 123 15.03 2.28 22.12
CA ASN A 123 15.28 0.85 22.43
C ASN A 123 14.16 -0.10 22.01
N CYS A 124 13.65 0.01 20.80
CA CYS A 124 12.75 -0.97 20.22
C CYS A 124 13.51 -2.02 19.38
N GLU A 125 12.89 -3.17 19.18
CA GLU A 125 13.35 -4.14 18.18
C GLU A 125 12.96 -3.64 16.80
N ILE A 126 13.92 -3.54 15.89
CA ILE A 126 13.69 -3.14 14.52
C ILE A 126 14.05 -4.29 13.60
N TYR A 127 13.13 -4.65 12.72
CA TYR A 127 13.32 -5.64 11.67
C TYR A 127 13.31 -4.94 10.32
N PHE A 128 14.40 -5.05 9.56
CA PHE A 128 14.43 -4.64 8.15
C PHE A 128 14.09 -5.84 7.28
N VAL A 129 12.94 -5.79 6.61
CA VAL A 129 12.35 -6.97 5.95
C VAL A 129 12.45 -6.82 4.45
N CYS A 130 13.25 -7.67 3.81
CA CYS A 130 13.41 -7.73 2.36
C CYS A 130 12.40 -8.69 1.72
N HIS A 131 11.59 -8.16 0.81
CA HIS A 131 10.58 -8.91 0.06
C HIS A 131 11.08 -9.41 -1.29
N ARG A 132 12.17 -8.85 -1.80
CA ARG A 132 12.82 -9.27 -3.04
C ARG A 132 14.28 -9.51 -2.80
N GLY A 133 14.80 -10.59 -3.39
CA GLY A 133 16.24 -10.79 -3.48
C GLY A 133 16.87 -9.74 -4.39
N PHE A 134 17.60 -8.81 -3.83
CA PHE A 134 18.52 -7.92 -4.53
C PHE A 134 19.93 -8.15 -3.96
N PRO A 135 20.68 -9.14 -4.47
CA PRO A 135 21.93 -9.58 -3.84
C PRO A 135 22.91 -8.43 -3.60
N ASP A 136 23.10 -7.56 -4.59
CA ASP A 136 24.08 -6.46 -4.50
C ASP A 136 23.64 -5.39 -3.48
N ALA A 137 22.37 -5.01 -3.49
CA ALA A 137 21.83 -4.06 -2.52
C ALA A 137 21.83 -4.63 -1.10
N ARG A 138 21.52 -5.92 -0.94
CA ARG A 138 21.60 -6.62 0.34
C ARG A 138 23.00 -6.58 0.92
N LEU A 139 24.03 -6.91 0.11
CA LEU A 139 25.43 -6.88 0.53
C LEU A 139 25.88 -5.49 1.03
N GLY A 140 25.33 -4.41 0.43
CA GLY A 140 25.62 -3.04 0.87
C GLY A 140 24.88 -2.62 2.14
N ILE A 141 23.67 -3.10 2.35
CA ILE A 141 22.77 -2.64 3.43
C ILE A 141 22.90 -3.48 4.71
N GLU A 142 23.08 -4.77 4.59
CA GLU A 142 23.13 -5.67 5.75
C GLU A 142 24.16 -5.25 6.81
N PRO A 143 25.41 -4.83 6.45
CA PRO A 143 26.37 -4.31 7.41
C PRO A 143 25.85 -3.06 8.16
N ILE A 144 25.20 -2.14 7.43
CA ILE A 144 24.66 -0.91 8.02
C ILE A 144 23.53 -1.23 9.00
N MET A 145 22.64 -2.16 8.64
CA MET A 145 21.58 -2.62 9.54
C MET A 145 22.15 -3.25 10.83
N LYS A 146 23.24 -3.99 10.72
CA LYS A 146 23.93 -4.56 11.86
C LYS A 146 24.51 -3.47 12.78
N GLU A 147 25.15 -2.45 12.25
CA GLU A 147 25.64 -1.30 13.01
C GLU A 147 24.53 -0.56 13.75
N LEU A 148 23.35 -0.45 13.11
CA LEU A 148 22.15 0.15 13.71
C LEU A 148 21.45 -0.78 14.71
N ASN A 149 21.98 -1.97 14.98
CA ASN A 149 21.33 -3.01 15.79
C ASN A 149 19.92 -3.36 15.28
N VAL A 150 19.81 -3.62 13.99
CA VAL A 150 18.57 -3.95 13.28
C VAL A 150 18.65 -5.38 12.78
N HIS A 151 17.60 -6.16 13.02
CA HIS A 151 17.48 -7.52 12.51
C HIS A 151 17.19 -7.46 11.01
N PHE A 152 18.10 -8.00 10.20
CA PHE A 152 17.88 -8.12 8.78
C PHE A 152 17.20 -9.44 8.44
N MET A 153 16.07 -9.39 7.77
CA MET A 153 15.29 -10.56 7.36
C MET A 153 15.01 -10.57 5.86
N ASP A 154 15.32 -11.69 5.24
CA ASP A 154 14.96 -11.94 3.84
C ASP A 154 13.79 -12.92 3.79
N ILE A 155 12.63 -12.42 3.35
CA ILE A 155 11.40 -13.20 3.18
C ILE A 155 11.07 -13.46 1.70
N SER A 156 12.02 -13.19 0.80
CA SER A 156 11.83 -13.37 -0.62
C SER A 156 11.50 -14.82 -0.96
N GLY A 157 10.40 -15.02 -1.67
CA GLY A 157 9.97 -16.36 -2.08
C GLY A 157 9.25 -17.20 -1.01
N SER A 158 8.93 -16.62 0.16
CA SER A 158 8.22 -17.31 1.24
C SER A 158 6.97 -16.54 1.67
N ASP A 159 5.81 -17.19 1.56
CA ASP A 159 4.57 -16.63 2.12
C ASP A 159 4.58 -16.67 3.65
N GLU A 160 5.22 -17.68 4.25
CA GLU A 160 5.38 -17.79 5.70
C GLU A 160 6.24 -16.67 6.30
N GLY A 161 7.13 -16.08 5.50
CA GLY A 161 7.95 -14.95 5.91
C GLY A 161 7.14 -13.74 6.37
N PHE A 162 5.89 -13.59 5.91
CA PHE A 162 4.99 -12.53 6.36
C PHE A 162 4.62 -12.63 7.85
N LYS A 163 4.81 -13.77 8.49
CA LYS A 163 4.59 -13.93 9.95
C LYS A 163 5.46 -12.98 10.79
N VAL A 164 6.54 -12.43 10.25
CA VAL A 164 7.35 -11.40 10.92
C VAL A 164 6.51 -10.17 11.31
N TYR A 165 5.41 -9.92 10.59
CA TYR A 165 4.51 -8.81 10.83
C TYR A 165 3.37 -9.12 11.83
N ASP A 166 3.16 -10.38 12.24
CA ASP A 166 2.01 -10.78 13.07
C ASP A 166 1.99 -10.08 14.44
N ASP A 167 3.17 -9.93 15.05
CA ASP A 167 3.36 -9.26 16.33
C ASP A 167 4.03 -7.88 16.21
N CYS A 168 3.97 -7.29 15.01
CA CYS A 168 4.51 -5.97 14.73
C CYS A 168 3.60 -4.88 15.33
N ASP A 169 4.17 -4.00 16.14
CA ASP A 169 3.43 -2.86 16.70
C ASP A 169 3.25 -1.74 15.66
N LEU A 170 4.22 -1.60 14.75
CA LEU A 170 4.23 -0.58 13.70
C LEU A 170 5.01 -1.07 12.48
N HIS A 171 4.39 -0.99 11.32
CA HIS A 171 5.06 -1.13 10.03
C HIS A 171 5.31 0.26 9.42
N ILE A 172 6.52 0.49 8.93
CA ILE A 172 6.85 1.66 8.10
C ILE A 172 7.68 1.16 6.91
N GLY A 173 7.35 1.55 5.69
CA GLY A 173 8.19 1.19 4.56
C GLY A 173 7.50 1.24 3.21
N PHE A 174 8.09 0.57 2.22
CA PHE A 174 7.75 0.80 0.81
C PHE A 174 6.87 -0.30 0.21
N ARG A 175 6.72 -1.44 0.90
CA ARG A 175 5.99 -2.58 0.34
C ARG A 175 4.50 -2.48 0.58
N VAL A 176 3.76 -2.28 -0.50
CA VAL A 176 2.29 -2.26 -0.49
C VAL A 176 1.72 -3.53 0.15
N HIS A 177 2.31 -4.70 -0.11
CA HIS A 177 1.84 -5.95 0.48
C HIS A 177 2.05 -6.02 2.00
N ALA A 178 3.19 -5.52 2.52
CA ALA A 178 3.42 -5.42 3.97
C ALA A 178 2.43 -4.45 4.61
N HIS A 179 2.18 -3.30 3.98
CA HIS A 179 1.21 -2.31 4.43
C HIS A 179 -0.20 -2.92 4.50
N ILE A 180 -0.66 -3.57 3.42
CA ILE A 180 -1.95 -4.25 3.36
C ILE A 180 -2.07 -5.32 4.44
N TYR A 181 -1.02 -6.11 4.64
CA TYR A 181 -1.00 -7.18 5.64
C TYR A 181 -1.21 -6.63 7.05
N ASN A 182 -0.50 -5.56 7.41
CA ASN A 182 -0.68 -4.91 8.71
C ASN A 182 -2.07 -4.28 8.85
N LEU A 183 -2.56 -3.57 7.84
CA LEU A 183 -3.91 -2.98 7.87
C LEU A 183 -5.00 -4.06 8.02
N SER A 184 -4.87 -5.20 7.34
CA SER A 184 -5.84 -6.28 7.43
C SER A 184 -5.97 -6.82 8.87
N ARG A 185 -4.90 -6.77 9.65
CA ARG A 185 -4.82 -7.17 11.06
C ARG A 185 -5.06 -6.03 12.05
N ARG A 186 -5.40 -4.84 11.55
CA ARG A 186 -5.63 -3.64 12.36
C ARG A 186 -4.38 -3.15 13.11
N ASN A 187 -3.19 -3.48 12.59
CA ASN A 187 -1.92 -2.93 13.05
C ASN A 187 -1.65 -1.56 12.44
N LEU A 188 -0.84 -0.74 13.12
CA LEU A 188 -0.36 0.53 12.57
C LEU A 188 0.54 0.29 11.37
N SER A 189 0.33 1.08 10.32
CA SER A 189 1.17 0.98 9.14
C SER A 189 1.25 2.30 8.38
N ILE A 190 2.47 2.71 8.06
CA ILE A 190 2.78 3.87 7.21
C ILE A 190 3.46 3.37 5.94
N LEU A 191 2.92 3.75 4.79
CA LEU A 191 3.47 3.40 3.49
C LEU A 191 4.16 4.60 2.84
N LEU A 192 5.42 4.39 2.42
CA LEU A 192 6.13 5.29 1.51
C LEU A 192 5.83 4.84 0.08
N GLU A 193 5.19 5.72 -0.68
CA GLU A 193 4.56 5.40 -1.95
C GLU A 193 5.57 5.47 -3.10
N GLU A 194 5.83 4.33 -3.73
CA GLU A 194 6.73 4.24 -4.89
C GLU A 194 5.98 4.30 -6.24
N ASP A 195 4.71 3.91 -6.25
CA ASP A 195 3.86 3.87 -7.44
C ASP A 195 2.37 4.04 -7.09
N VAL A 196 1.53 4.06 -8.12
CA VAL A 196 0.08 4.27 -7.99
C VAL A 196 -0.63 3.24 -7.10
N ARG A 197 -0.09 2.04 -6.94
CA ARG A 197 -0.72 1.02 -6.08
C ARG A 197 -0.73 1.45 -4.62
N GLY A 198 0.34 2.10 -4.17
CA GLY A 198 0.42 2.65 -2.83
C GLY A 198 -0.42 3.90 -2.67
N SER A 199 -0.25 4.89 -3.56
CA SER A 199 -0.94 6.17 -3.46
C SER A 199 -2.46 6.01 -3.57
N SER A 200 -2.96 5.23 -4.52
CA SER A 200 -4.40 5.02 -4.66
C SER A 200 -5.01 4.21 -3.50
N LEU A 201 -4.21 3.35 -2.85
CA LEU A 201 -4.64 2.64 -1.65
C LEU A 201 -4.80 3.62 -0.47
N ASN A 202 -3.78 4.44 -0.21
CA ASN A 202 -3.83 5.44 0.87
C ASN A 202 -4.94 6.47 0.62
N GLU A 203 -5.07 6.99 -0.60
CA GLU A 203 -6.17 7.87 -1.02
C GLU A 203 -7.54 7.21 -0.77
N THR A 204 -7.70 5.94 -1.16
CA THR A 204 -8.96 5.19 -0.99
C THR A 204 -9.34 5.02 0.47
N LEU A 205 -8.38 4.90 1.37
CA LEU A 205 -8.61 4.66 2.79
C LEU A 205 -8.48 5.94 3.64
N GLY A 206 -8.12 7.09 3.03
CA GLY A 206 -7.89 8.34 3.75
C GLY A 206 -6.69 8.28 4.69
N LEU A 207 -5.67 7.51 4.31
CA LEU A 207 -4.41 7.37 5.05
C LEU A 207 -3.39 8.44 4.61
N PRO A 208 -2.35 8.72 5.42
CA PRO A 208 -1.30 9.66 5.04
C PRO A 208 -0.62 9.28 3.72
N GLU A 209 -0.53 10.22 2.79
CA GLU A 209 0.16 10.06 1.51
C GLU A 209 1.60 10.56 1.64
N ILE A 210 2.57 9.65 1.51
CA ILE A 210 4.00 9.94 1.54
C ILE A 210 4.63 9.44 0.26
N LYS A 211 4.69 10.30 -0.74
CA LYS A 211 5.20 9.97 -2.08
C LYS A 211 6.72 10.07 -2.12
N THR A 212 7.40 9.04 -2.61
CA THR A 212 8.87 9.05 -2.79
C THR A 212 9.33 10.01 -3.89
N LYS A 213 8.43 10.36 -4.80
CA LYS A 213 8.66 11.33 -5.88
C LYS A 213 7.38 12.12 -6.13
N TYR A 214 7.52 13.33 -6.65
CA TYR A 214 6.42 14.18 -7.07
C TYR A 214 6.65 14.75 -8.46
N LEU A 215 5.57 15.13 -9.12
CA LEU A 215 5.60 15.71 -10.45
C LEU A 215 5.65 17.25 -10.35
N GLN A 216 6.57 17.87 -11.04
CA GLN A 216 6.72 19.33 -11.09
C GLN A 216 6.85 19.80 -12.53
N VAL A 217 6.33 20.99 -12.83
CA VAL A 217 6.54 21.64 -14.12
C VAL A 217 7.85 22.40 -14.11
N GLU A 218 8.81 21.97 -14.92
CA GLU A 218 10.06 22.68 -15.15
C GLU A 218 10.23 23.01 -16.62
N LYS A 219 10.48 24.29 -16.92
CA LYS A 219 10.66 24.79 -18.30
C LYS A 219 9.56 24.37 -19.28
N GLY A 220 8.32 24.26 -18.76
CA GLY A 220 7.15 23.87 -19.55
C GLY A 220 6.98 22.36 -19.78
N ALA A 221 7.81 21.52 -19.18
CA ALA A 221 7.70 20.07 -19.21
C ALA A 221 7.45 19.50 -17.79
N LEU A 222 6.71 18.40 -17.71
CA LEU A 222 6.50 17.66 -16.46
C LEU A 222 7.74 16.81 -16.17
N GLN A 223 8.33 16.98 -14.98
CA GLN A 223 9.50 16.22 -14.53
C GLN A 223 9.26 15.64 -13.14
N TYR A 224 9.81 14.44 -12.89
CA TYR A 224 9.77 13.80 -11.59
C TYR A 224 10.94 14.21 -10.73
N HIS A 225 10.64 14.64 -9.51
CA HIS A 225 11.62 14.98 -8.49
C HIS A 225 11.54 14.00 -7.34
N ILE A 226 12.70 13.63 -6.79
CA ILE A 226 12.77 12.87 -5.54
C ILE A 226 12.29 13.79 -4.42
N ASN A 227 11.49 13.23 -3.53
CA ASN A 227 11.00 13.95 -2.37
C ASN A 227 12.08 13.94 -1.26
N ASP A 228 12.71 15.06 -1.03
CA ASP A 228 13.75 15.25 0.01
C ASP A 228 13.17 15.46 1.43
N LYS A 229 11.85 15.56 1.56
CA LYS A 229 11.15 15.79 2.84
C LYS A 229 10.50 14.52 3.42
N ILE A 230 10.77 13.36 2.87
CA ILE A 230 10.08 12.12 3.25
C ILE A 230 10.21 11.81 4.74
N ILE A 231 11.39 11.95 5.31
CA ILE A 231 11.61 11.65 6.74
C ILE A 231 10.78 12.58 7.63
N TYR A 232 10.71 13.88 7.29
CA TYR A 232 9.82 14.83 7.99
C TYR A 232 8.34 14.46 7.83
N GLN A 233 7.93 14.02 6.65
CA GLN A 233 6.56 13.59 6.42
C GLN A 233 6.20 12.32 7.19
N VAL A 234 7.14 11.38 7.34
CA VAL A 234 6.97 10.20 8.20
C VAL A 234 6.83 10.62 9.66
N GLU A 235 7.69 11.50 10.14
CA GLU A 235 7.63 12.02 11.51
C GLU A 235 6.29 12.72 11.78
N ASP A 236 5.90 13.64 10.90
CA ASP A 236 4.64 14.36 10.97
C ASP A 236 3.43 13.40 10.96
N ALA A 237 3.43 12.40 10.09
CA ALA A 237 2.39 11.39 10.03
C ALA A 237 2.29 10.57 11.34
N LEU A 238 3.42 10.20 11.94
CA LEU A 238 3.46 9.50 13.22
C LEU A 238 2.90 10.36 14.36
N LEU A 239 3.34 11.62 14.44
CA LEU A 239 2.87 12.56 15.47
C LEU A 239 1.37 12.85 15.32
N ASN A 240 0.91 13.12 14.10
CA ASN A 240 -0.50 13.34 13.78
C ASN A 240 -1.38 12.12 14.13
N LEU A 241 -0.89 10.89 13.89
CA LEU A 241 -1.60 9.68 14.28
C LEU A 241 -1.83 9.62 15.79
N ALA A 242 -0.81 9.96 16.59
CA ALA A 242 -0.90 9.94 18.04
C ALA A 242 -1.79 11.08 18.57
N GLU A 243 -1.60 12.31 18.07
CA GLU A 243 -2.35 13.50 18.48
C GLU A 243 -3.85 13.38 18.20
N ASN A 244 -4.20 12.77 17.07
CA ASN A 244 -5.59 12.52 16.67
C ASN A 244 -6.13 11.17 17.17
N HIS A 245 -5.50 10.57 18.18
CA HIS A 245 -5.94 9.31 18.78
C HIS A 245 -6.23 8.22 17.75
N TYR A 246 -5.39 8.11 16.72
CA TYR A 246 -5.48 7.10 15.64
C TYR A 246 -6.77 7.15 14.80
N CYS A 247 -7.49 8.27 14.81
CA CYS A 247 -8.77 8.41 14.10
C CYS A 247 -8.69 8.09 12.60
N SER A 248 -7.59 8.43 11.91
CA SER A 248 -7.42 8.11 10.49
C SER A 248 -7.34 6.60 10.25
N MET A 249 -6.67 5.85 11.14
CA MET A 249 -6.62 4.39 11.07
C MET A 249 -8.01 3.78 11.30
N GLU A 250 -8.75 4.28 12.30
CA GLU A 250 -10.11 3.82 12.57
C GLU A 250 -11.07 4.11 11.41
N ASN A 251 -10.90 5.25 10.73
CA ASN A 251 -11.65 5.57 9.51
C ASN A 251 -11.31 4.57 8.40
N ALA A 252 -10.02 4.28 8.18
CA ALA A 252 -9.60 3.28 7.20
C ALA A 252 -10.22 1.90 7.50
N TYR A 253 -10.25 1.47 8.77
CA TYR A 253 -10.87 0.19 9.15
C TYR A 253 -12.38 0.17 8.89
N ARG A 254 -13.09 1.28 9.15
CA ARG A 254 -14.52 1.42 8.78
C ARG A 254 -14.73 1.31 7.28
N MET A 255 -13.89 1.99 6.49
CA MET A 255 -13.95 1.92 5.02
C MET A 255 -13.66 0.50 4.50
N MET A 256 -12.65 -0.17 5.05
CA MET A 256 -12.35 -1.57 4.70
C MET A 256 -13.55 -2.48 4.97
N ASN A 257 -14.21 -2.35 6.13
CA ASN A 257 -15.40 -3.13 6.45
C ASN A 257 -16.56 -2.83 5.48
N GLN A 258 -16.76 -1.57 5.11
CA GLN A 258 -17.77 -1.18 4.11
C GLN A 258 -17.48 -1.78 2.73
N TYR A 259 -16.21 -1.74 2.29
CA TYR A 259 -15.82 -2.33 1.01
C TYR A 259 -15.91 -3.85 1.01
N PHE A 260 -15.70 -4.51 2.15
CA PHE A 260 -15.95 -5.94 2.30
C PHE A 260 -17.42 -6.28 2.05
N GLU A 261 -18.35 -5.52 2.61
CA GLU A 261 -19.78 -5.70 2.34
C GLU A 261 -20.13 -5.43 0.87
N ASN A 262 -19.51 -4.45 0.26
CA ASN A 262 -19.65 -4.18 -1.18
C ASN A 262 -19.13 -5.37 -2.01
N MET A 263 -17.98 -5.94 -1.65
CA MET A 263 -17.41 -7.10 -2.32
C MET A 263 -18.34 -8.32 -2.22
N LYS A 264 -18.88 -8.60 -1.03
CA LYS A 264 -19.85 -9.70 -0.86
C LYS A 264 -21.08 -9.53 -1.78
N ARG A 265 -21.66 -8.33 -1.80
CA ARG A 265 -22.80 -8.02 -2.69
C ARG A 265 -22.43 -8.15 -4.16
N HIS A 266 -21.22 -7.70 -4.52
CA HIS A 266 -20.72 -7.82 -5.89
C HIS A 266 -20.56 -9.27 -6.32
N ILE A 267 -19.97 -10.14 -5.47
CA ILE A 267 -19.81 -11.57 -5.75
C ILE A 267 -21.18 -12.26 -5.90
N LEU A 268 -22.14 -11.92 -5.03
CA LEU A 268 -23.50 -12.48 -5.14
C LEU A 268 -24.16 -12.05 -6.46
N SER A 269 -24.04 -10.79 -6.85
CA SER A 269 -24.63 -10.31 -8.12
C SER A 269 -24.04 -10.98 -9.37
N ILE A 270 -22.81 -11.46 -9.30
CA ILE A 270 -22.20 -12.23 -10.42
C ILE A 270 -22.84 -13.63 -10.50
N LYS A 271 -23.12 -14.28 -9.37
CA LYS A 271 -23.78 -15.61 -9.37
C LYS A 271 -25.16 -15.61 -10.02
N ASP A 272 -25.86 -14.50 -9.94
CA ASP A 272 -27.20 -14.36 -10.53
C ASP A 272 -27.18 -14.17 -12.06
N ILE A 273 -25.99 -13.94 -12.64
CA ILE A 273 -25.80 -13.68 -14.07
C ILE A 273 -25.16 -14.88 -14.80
N ILE A 274 -24.44 -15.74 -14.07
CA ILE A 274 -23.79 -16.96 -14.60
C ILE A 274 -24.73 -18.17 -14.40
#